data_1ab29a7d889af64c26088a11b15c902c
#
_entry.id   1ab29a7d889af64c26088a11b15c902c
#
_cell.length_a   1.000
_cell.length_b   1.000
_cell.length_c   1.000
_cell.angle_alpha   90.00
_cell.angle_beta   90.00
_cell.angle_gamma   90.00
#
_symmetry.space_group_name_H-M   'P 1'
#
loop_
_entity.id
_entity.type
_entity.pdbx_description
1 polymer ?
#
loop_
_entity_poly.entity_id
_entity_poly.type
_entity_poly.pdbx_seq_one_letter_code
_entity_poly.pdbx_strand_id
1 'polypeptide(L)'
;MNIIDTKASGIKFHNKNNLIKNIPLFDISPIKYKLEENNFTHVIFQSVSSVECFKDYQILNNKKVFSMGLATNKALNERGIVSSCPEIPGSEGLKSIINDEPDDSKYLIIKGKDGLNMIEDDLNRKNIFVEKIICYERRLFESYDDLKKNFIDVDAIIFPSVLAAKIYFNQLHDRNKKNLKFFGISERINNFIKALGHNPILINYFSENLELDIKEFI
;
A
#
# COMPACT_ATOMS: atom_id res chain seq x y z
N MET A 1 -16.61 21.18 -2.93
CA MET A 1 -15.33 20.45 -3.12
C MET A 1 -15.62 18.97 -2.97
N ASN A 2 -15.29 18.17 -3.96
CA ASN A 2 -15.53 16.74 -4.02
C ASN A 2 -14.18 16.02 -4.22
N ILE A 3 -13.69 15.34 -3.17
CA ILE A 3 -12.42 14.63 -3.17
C ILE A 3 -12.68 13.13 -3.16
N ILE A 4 -12.04 12.39 -4.06
CA ILE A 4 -12.11 10.94 -4.11
C ILE A 4 -10.78 10.34 -3.67
N ASP A 5 -10.84 9.39 -2.74
CA ASP A 5 -9.76 8.46 -2.44
C ASP A 5 -10.03 7.13 -3.13
N THR A 6 -9.05 6.64 -3.88
CA THR A 6 -9.16 5.39 -4.65
C THR A 6 -8.61 4.18 -3.88
N LYS A 7 -8.58 4.24 -2.55
CA LYS A 7 -8.14 3.15 -1.69
C LYS A 7 -8.99 1.89 -1.93
N ALA A 8 -8.32 0.75 -2.10
CA ALA A 8 -8.97 -0.52 -2.36
C ALA A 8 -9.99 -0.91 -1.29
N SER A 9 -11.03 -1.62 -1.67
CA SER A 9 -12.02 -2.19 -0.74
C SER A 9 -11.38 -3.20 0.22
N GLY A 10 -12.03 -3.43 1.35
CA GLY A 10 -11.54 -4.34 2.39
C GLY A 10 -10.45 -3.77 3.30
N ILE A 11 -9.95 -2.57 3.03
CA ILE A 11 -9.02 -1.86 3.90
C ILE A 11 -9.78 -0.79 4.69
N LYS A 12 -9.72 -0.85 6.03
CA LYS A 12 -10.39 0.14 6.88
C LYS A 12 -9.92 1.55 6.55
N PHE A 13 -10.86 2.44 6.35
CA PHE A 13 -10.61 3.85 6.10
C PHE A 13 -10.85 4.64 7.38
N HIS A 14 -9.81 5.26 7.91
CA HIS A 14 -9.87 6.04 9.15
C HIS A 14 -10.03 7.54 8.90
N ASN A 15 -10.77 7.93 7.87
CA ASN A 15 -11.07 9.34 7.69
C ASN A 15 -12.25 9.75 8.60
N LYS A 16 -11.99 10.64 9.54
CA LYS A 16 -13.02 11.20 10.45
C LYS A 16 -13.89 12.25 9.78
N ASN A 17 -13.56 12.64 8.55
CA ASN A 17 -14.17 13.76 7.85
C ASN A 17 -14.97 13.29 6.63
N ASN A 18 -16.14 13.91 6.41
CA ASN A 18 -17.12 13.52 5.38
C ASN A 18 -16.81 14.03 3.97
N LEU A 19 -15.74 14.79 3.76
CA LEU A 19 -15.43 15.43 2.46
C LEU A 19 -14.65 14.52 1.50
N ILE A 20 -13.88 13.55 2.01
CA ILE A 20 -13.15 12.60 1.17
C ILE A 20 -13.97 11.32 1.05
N LYS A 21 -14.49 11.08 -0.15
CA LYS A 21 -15.25 9.87 -0.47
C LYS A 21 -14.33 8.76 -0.94
N ASN A 22 -14.40 7.58 -0.33
CA ASN A 22 -13.66 6.42 -0.84
C ASN A 22 -14.42 5.74 -1.98
N ILE A 23 -13.78 5.64 -3.15
CA ILE A 23 -14.28 4.91 -4.33
C ILE A 23 -13.19 3.89 -4.73
N PRO A 24 -13.28 2.65 -4.25
CA PRO A 24 -12.33 1.61 -4.62
C PRO A 24 -12.32 1.34 -6.12
N LEU A 25 -11.13 1.08 -6.68
CA LEU A 25 -10.97 0.71 -8.09
C LEU A 25 -10.62 -0.78 -8.28
N PHE A 26 -10.40 -1.49 -7.21
CA PHE A 26 -10.20 -2.94 -7.17
C PHE A 26 -10.42 -3.45 -5.76
N ASP A 27 -10.64 -4.75 -5.64
CA ASP A 27 -10.81 -5.43 -4.36
C ASP A 27 -9.53 -6.09 -3.87
N ILE A 28 -9.42 -6.22 -2.54
CA ILE A 28 -8.44 -7.10 -1.89
C ILE A 28 -9.17 -8.39 -1.48
N SER A 29 -8.76 -9.49 -2.08
CA SER A 29 -9.32 -10.81 -1.80
C SER A 29 -8.33 -11.66 -1.02
N PRO A 30 -8.67 -12.11 0.20
CA PRO A 30 -7.80 -13.02 0.94
C PRO A 30 -7.58 -14.34 0.21
N ILE A 31 -6.35 -14.87 0.28
CA ILE A 31 -5.97 -16.19 -0.23
C ILE A 31 -5.71 -17.09 0.97
N LYS A 32 -6.19 -18.33 0.89
CA LYS A 32 -5.81 -19.38 1.84
C LYS A 32 -4.33 -19.71 1.64
N TYR A 33 -3.58 -19.70 2.70
CA TYR A 33 -2.18 -20.07 2.72
C TYR A 33 -1.94 -21.13 3.78
N LYS A 34 -0.81 -21.80 3.71
CA LYS A 34 -0.33 -22.73 4.71
C LYS A 34 1.01 -22.24 5.23
N LEU A 35 1.17 -22.22 6.52
CA LEU A 35 2.46 -21.98 7.16
C LEU A 35 3.10 -23.36 7.37
N GLU A 36 4.21 -23.62 6.70
CA GLU A 36 4.84 -24.95 6.73
C GLU A 36 5.83 -25.09 7.89
N GLU A 37 6.59 -24.04 8.18
CA GLU A 37 7.58 -24.02 9.23
C GLU A 37 7.43 -22.81 10.16
N ASN A 38 7.97 -22.90 11.36
CA ASN A 38 8.01 -21.81 12.34
C ASN A 38 9.43 -21.57 12.85
N ASN A 39 10.43 -21.71 11.98
CA ASN A 39 11.83 -21.55 12.33
C ASN A 39 12.41 -20.18 11.96
N PHE A 40 11.62 -19.25 11.42
CA PHE A 40 12.02 -17.88 11.12
C PHE A 40 12.16 -17.04 12.39
N THR A 41 13.07 -16.07 12.34
CA THR A 41 13.37 -15.11 13.41
C THR A 41 12.81 -13.73 13.13
N HIS A 42 12.60 -13.43 11.84
CA HIS A 42 12.20 -12.11 11.34
C HIS A 42 10.98 -12.22 10.43
N VAL A 43 10.05 -11.28 10.55
CA VAL A 43 8.83 -11.25 9.74
C VAL A 43 8.66 -9.90 9.06
N ILE A 44 8.43 -9.90 7.76
CA ILE A 44 8.27 -8.69 6.94
C ILE A 44 6.85 -8.59 6.40
N PHE A 45 6.14 -7.51 6.73
CA PHE A 45 4.86 -7.18 6.11
C PHE A 45 5.06 -6.15 4.99
N GLN A 46 4.72 -6.55 3.75
CA GLN A 46 4.95 -5.70 2.58
C GLN A 46 3.86 -4.64 2.33
N SER A 47 2.71 -4.72 3.01
CA SER A 47 1.59 -3.80 2.79
C SER A 47 0.55 -3.86 3.91
N VAL A 48 -0.31 -2.84 3.99
CA VAL A 48 -1.50 -2.85 4.85
C VAL A 48 -2.37 -4.08 4.56
N SER A 49 -2.58 -4.41 3.27
CA SER A 49 -3.38 -5.58 2.89
C SER A 49 -2.78 -6.89 3.40
N SER A 50 -1.44 -7.01 3.47
CA SER A 50 -0.81 -8.20 4.07
C SER A 50 -1.07 -8.27 5.57
N VAL A 51 -1.10 -7.13 6.28
CA VAL A 51 -1.50 -7.09 7.69
C VAL A 51 -2.97 -7.47 7.85
N GLU A 52 -3.88 -6.97 7.03
CA GLU A 52 -5.32 -7.25 7.14
C GLU A 52 -5.68 -8.73 6.83
N CYS A 53 -4.99 -9.33 5.85
CA CYS A 53 -5.30 -10.68 5.36
C CYS A 53 -4.54 -11.80 6.08
N PHE A 54 -3.45 -11.48 6.78
CA PHE A 54 -2.73 -12.45 7.59
C PHE A 54 -3.57 -12.84 8.81
N LYS A 55 -3.51 -14.11 9.25
CA LYS A 55 -4.35 -14.63 10.35
C LYS A 55 -3.55 -15.19 11.53
N ASP A 56 -2.31 -15.62 11.30
CA ASP A 56 -1.54 -16.38 12.29
C ASP A 56 -0.65 -15.45 13.14
N TYR A 57 -1.23 -14.39 13.72
CA TYR A 57 -0.50 -13.37 14.48
C TYR A 57 0.26 -13.93 15.70
N GLN A 58 -0.18 -15.06 16.24
CA GLN A 58 0.49 -15.73 17.36
C GLN A 58 1.93 -16.17 17.04
N ILE A 59 2.25 -16.36 15.75
CA ILE A 59 3.62 -16.73 15.35
C ILE A 59 4.61 -15.57 15.48
N LEU A 60 4.13 -14.34 15.60
CA LEU A 60 4.97 -13.14 15.72
C LEU A 60 5.60 -12.99 17.11
N ASN A 61 5.14 -13.78 18.10
CA ASN A 61 5.69 -13.76 19.44
C ASN A 61 7.18 -14.05 19.40
N ASN A 62 7.99 -13.17 20.04
CA ASN A 62 9.44 -13.24 20.07
C ASN A 62 10.13 -13.16 18.69
N LYS A 63 9.45 -12.62 17.68
CA LYS A 63 10.03 -12.35 16.36
C LYS A 63 10.23 -10.86 16.17
N LYS A 64 11.27 -10.50 15.41
CA LYS A 64 11.47 -9.13 14.97
C LYS A 64 10.58 -8.85 13.77
N VAL A 65 9.72 -7.84 13.86
CA VAL A 65 8.76 -7.52 12.81
C VAL A 65 9.19 -6.27 12.08
N PHE A 66 9.11 -6.32 10.75
CA PHE A 66 9.41 -5.21 9.85
C PHE A 66 8.18 -4.84 9.02
N SER A 67 8.03 -3.56 8.79
CA SER A 67 7.02 -2.99 7.90
C SER A 67 7.67 -2.31 6.71
N MET A 68 7.07 -2.44 5.52
CA MET A 68 7.56 -1.81 4.29
C MET A 68 7.54 -0.28 4.33
N GLY A 69 6.72 0.31 5.20
CA GLY A 69 6.56 1.75 5.34
C GLY A 69 5.49 2.12 6.38
N LEU A 70 5.31 3.43 6.60
CA LEU A 70 4.48 3.99 7.68
C LEU A 70 3.05 3.46 7.73
N ALA A 71 2.39 3.28 6.57
CA ALA A 71 1.03 2.73 6.53
C ALA A 71 0.94 1.33 7.13
N THR A 72 1.90 0.48 6.76
CA THR A 72 1.98 -0.90 7.24
C THR A 72 2.35 -0.94 8.73
N ASN A 73 3.28 -0.07 9.15
CA ASN A 73 3.66 0.09 10.55
C ASN A 73 2.45 0.48 11.41
N LYS A 74 1.68 1.49 10.97
CA LYS A 74 0.47 1.92 11.68
C LYS A 74 -0.56 0.79 11.80
N ALA A 75 -0.78 0.04 10.72
CA ALA A 75 -1.72 -1.09 10.74
C ALA A 75 -1.28 -2.23 11.68
N LEU A 76 0.02 -2.45 11.85
CA LEU A 76 0.57 -3.39 12.83
C LEU A 76 0.41 -2.86 14.26
N ASN A 77 0.73 -1.57 14.49
CA ASN A 77 0.58 -0.93 15.80
C ASN A 77 -0.87 -0.95 16.30
N GLU A 78 -1.86 -0.77 15.42
CA GLU A 78 -3.29 -0.88 15.75
C GLU A 78 -3.69 -2.29 16.24
N ARG A 79 -2.84 -3.30 15.99
CA ARG A 79 -2.97 -4.67 16.49
C ARG A 79 -2.06 -4.97 17.69
N GLY A 80 -1.40 -3.95 18.24
CA GLY A 80 -0.45 -4.11 19.33
C GLY A 80 0.89 -4.72 18.93
N ILE A 81 1.21 -4.76 17.63
CA ILE A 81 2.46 -5.33 17.10
C ILE A 81 3.45 -4.21 16.82
N VAL A 82 4.54 -4.19 17.57
CA VAL A 82 5.66 -3.27 17.33
C VAL A 82 6.45 -3.75 16.11
N SER A 83 6.72 -2.85 15.18
CA SER A 83 7.54 -3.18 13.99
C SER A 83 8.56 -2.09 13.68
N SER A 84 9.73 -2.50 13.20
CA SER A 84 10.73 -1.60 12.62
C SER A 84 10.26 -1.11 11.26
N CYS A 85 10.29 0.21 11.05
CA CYS A 85 9.89 0.86 9.82
C CYS A 85 11.06 1.69 9.28
N PRO A 86 11.43 1.56 8.00
CA PRO A 86 12.49 2.39 7.44
C PRO A 86 12.06 3.86 7.34
N GLU A 87 13.01 4.78 7.48
CA GLU A 87 12.77 6.22 7.28
C GLU A 87 12.33 6.52 5.85
N ILE A 88 12.99 5.88 4.88
CA ILE A 88 12.62 5.94 3.46
C ILE A 88 11.72 4.74 3.15
N PRO A 89 10.41 4.95 2.92
CA PRO A 89 9.49 3.86 2.65
C PRO A 89 9.83 3.09 1.38
N GLY A 90 9.62 1.78 1.41
CA GLY A 90 9.80 0.91 0.24
C GLY A 90 10.95 -0.08 0.38
N SER A 91 11.20 -0.82 -0.70
CA SER A 91 12.13 -1.95 -0.67
C SER A 91 13.57 -1.52 -0.38
N GLU A 92 14.03 -0.39 -0.91
CA GLU A 92 15.41 0.07 -0.69
C GLU A 92 15.65 0.49 0.76
N GLY A 93 14.72 1.27 1.35
CA GLY A 93 14.80 1.62 2.76
C GLY A 93 14.69 0.40 3.67
N LEU A 94 13.84 -0.57 3.32
CA LEU A 94 13.73 -1.81 4.10
C LEU A 94 15.01 -2.64 4.02
N LYS A 95 15.65 -2.74 2.86
CA LYS A 95 16.95 -3.41 2.71
C LYS A 95 18.01 -2.80 3.63
N SER A 96 18.07 -1.46 3.75
CA SER A 96 19.07 -0.82 4.60
C SER A 96 18.96 -1.28 6.06
N ILE A 97 17.75 -1.35 6.63
CA ILE A 97 17.57 -1.79 8.02
C ILE A 97 17.69 -3.32 8.20
N ILE A 98 17.43 -4.12 7.16
CA ILE A 98 17.63 -5.57 7.17
C ILE A 98 19.12 -5.92 7.12
N ASN A 99 19.95 -5.12 6.44
CA ASN A 99 21.38 -5.36 6.33
C ASN A 99 22.11 -5.25 7.68
N ASP A 100 21.52 -4.60 8.67
CA ASP A 100 22.05 -4.48 10.03
C ASP A 100 21.69 -5.69 10.92
N GLU A 101 20.91 -6.65 10.38
CA GLU A 101 20.52 -7.85 11.12
C GLU A 101 21.59 -8.95 11.02
N PRO A 102 21.66 -9.88 12.00
CA PRO A 102 22.61 -11.00 11.97
C PRO A 102 22.48 -11.87 10.71
N ASP A 103 23.61 -12.41 10.23
CA ASP A 103 23.67 -13.23 9.01
C ASP A 103 22.90 -14.57 9.14
N ASP A 104 22.69 -15.07 10.37
CA ASP A 104 21.91 -16.27 10.65
C ASP A 104 20.40 -16.03 10.75
N SER A 105 19.96 -14.79 10.47
CA SER A 105 18.54 -14.42 10.46
C SER A 105 17.77 -15.22 9.41
N LYS A 106 16.55 -15.60 9.78
CA LYS A 106 15.60 -16.34 8.90
C LYS A 106 14.34 -15.52 8.73
N TYR A 107 13.97 -15.26 7.50
CA TYR A 107 12.90 -14.32 7.18
C TYR A 107 11.63 -15.01 6.69
N LEU A 108 10.48 -14.50 7.13
CA LEU A 108 9.17 -14.77 6.57
C LEU A 108 8.61 -13.48 5.95
N ILE A 109 8.32 -13.49 4.64
CA ILE A 109 7.73 -12.35 3.95
C ILE A 109 6.23 -12.57 3.74
N ILE A 110 5.41 -11.68 4.30
CA ILE A 110 3.95 -11.72 4.16
C ILE A 110 3.54 -10.67 3.12
N LYS A 111 2.98 -11.13 1.99
CA LYS A 111 2.77 -10.32 0.79
C LYS A 111 1.51 -10.69 0.01
N GLY A 112 1.15 -9.85 -0.96
CA GLY A 112 0.16 -10.18 -1.97
C GLY A 112 0.76 -10.94 -3.16
N LYS A 113 -0.09 -11.61 -3.94
CA LYS A 113 0.29 -12.45 -5.10
C LYS A 113 1.21 -11.73 -6.08
N ASP A 114 0.92 -10.46 -6.38
CA ASP A 114 1.70 -9.65 -7.33
C ASP A 114 2.63 -8.65 -6.60
N GLY A 115 3.00 -8.94 -5.35
CA GLY A 115 3.95 -8.13 -4.59
C GLY A 115 5.37 -8.24 -5.16
N LEU A 116 6.16 -7.15 -5.08
CA LEU A 116 7.55 -7.13 -5.53
C LEU A 116 8.38 -8.18 -4.81
N ASN A 117 9.33 -8.78 -5.52
CA ASN A 117 10.26 -9.79 -4.98
C ASN A 117 11.62 -9.18 -4.53
N MET A 118 11.79 -7.86 -4.64
CA MET A 118 13.09 -7.20 -4.40
C MET A 118 13.77 -7.58 -3.09
N ILE A 119 13.02 -7.74 -2.01
CA ILE A 119 13.56 -8.18 -0.69
C ILE A 119 13.91 -9.67 -0.73
N GLU A 120 13.01 -10.50 -1.26
CA GLU A 120 13.23 -11.94 -1.42
C GLU A 120 14.47 -12.21 -2.28
N ASP A 121 14.59 -11.54 -3.42
CA ASP A 121 15.72 -11.66 -4.34
C ASP A 121 17.04 -11.21 -3.69
N ASP A 122 17.01 -10.16 -2.86
CA ASP A 122 18.18 -9.67 -2.14
C ASP A 122 18.66 -10.65 -1.06
N LEU A 123 17.75 -11.17 -0.24
CA LEU A 123 18.03 -12.17 0.78
C LEU A 123 18.58 -13.47 0.15
N ASN A 124 17.95 -13.94 -0.93
CA ASN A 124 18.42 -15.12 -1.66
C ASN A 124 19.82 -14.95 -2.24
N ARG A 125 20.17 -13.77 -2.78
CA ARG A 125 21.52 -13.49 -3.27
C ARG A 125 22.59 -13.53 -2.18
N LYS A 126 22.19 -13.26 -0.94
CA LYS A 126 23.06 -13.33 0.25
C LYS A 126 23.05 -14.70 0.90
N ASN A 127 22.37 -15.71 0.32
CA ASN A 127 22.14 -17.03 0.89
C ASN A 127 21.48 -17.00 2.28
N ILE A 128 20.66 -15.98 2.56
CA ILE A 128 19.88 -15.86 3.77
C ILE A 128 18.55 -16.59 3.57
N PHE A 129 18.16 -17.43 4.54
CA PHE A 129 16.91 -18.17 4.47
C PHE A 129 15.70 -17.23 4.42
N VAL A 130 14.83 -17.42 3.42
CA VAL A 130 13.62 -16.66 3.24
C VAL A 130 12.47 -17.54 2.75
N GLU A 131 11.35 -17.44 3.45
CA GLU A 131 10.05 -17.99 3.04
C GLU A 131 9.07 -16.86 2.75
N LYS A 132 8.00 -17.18 2.05
CA LYS A 132 6.92 -16.23 1.76
C LYS A 132 5.53 -16.82 1.98
N ILE A 133 4.65 -15.99 2.52
CA ILE A 133 3.21 -16.22 2.55
C ILE A 133 2.53 -15.24 1.61
N ILE A 134 1.79 -15.79 0.63
CA ILE A 134 0.88 -15.01 -0.22
C ILE A 134 -0.49 -15.08 0.40
N CYS A 135 -0.91 -14.01 1.10
CA CYS A 135 -2.15 -14.01 1.88
C CYS A 135 -3.30 -13.25 1.22
N TYR A 136 -3.07 -12.56 0.08
CA TYR A 136 -4.11 -11.87 -0.68
C TYR A 136 -3.76 -11.71 -2.16
N GLU A 137 -4.79 -11.47 -2.96
CA GLU A 137 -4.66 -11.00 -4.36
C GLU A 137 -5.48 -9.72 -4.57
N ARG A 138 -5.15 -8.98 -5.63
CA ARG A 138 -5.92 -7.84 -6.12
C ARG A 138 -6.84 -8.30 -7.22
N ARG A 139 -8.15 -8.11 -7.03
CA ARG A 139 -9.17 -8.42 -8.04
C ARG A 139 -9.62 -7.15 -8.72
N LEU A 140 -9.36 -7.05 -10.01
CA LEU A 140 -9.91 -5.99 -10.85
C LEU A 140 -11.41 -6.20 -11.03
N PHE A 141 -12.15 -5.12 -11.18
CA PHE A 141 -13.56 -5.20 -11.54
C PHE A 141 -13.70 -5.60 -13.01
N GLU A 142 -14.78 -6.29 -13.35
CA GLU A 142 -15.08 -6.70 -14.73
C GLU A 142 -15.41 -5.48 -15.61
N SER A 143 -16.06 -4.47 -15.06
CA SER A 143 -16.33 -3.19 -15.71
C SER A 143 -16.17 -2.03 -14.71
N TYR A 144 -15.86 -0.86 -15.24
CA TYR A 144 -15.76 0.40 -14.51
C TYR A 144 -16.87 1.40 -14.92
N ASP A 145 -17.81 1.00 -15.78
CA ASP A 145 -18.83 1.90 -16.33
C ASP A 145 -19.71 2.51 -15.25
N ASP A 146 -20.15 1.72 -14.28
CA ASP A 146 -20.95 2.19 -13.15
C ASP A 146 -20.20 3.17 -12.24
N LEU A 147 -18.87 3.13 -12.24
CA LEU A 147 -18.05 4.04 -11.46
C LEU A 147 -17.84 5.40 -12.13
N LYS A 148 -17.96 5.50 -13.45
CA LYS A 148 -17.73 6.76 -14.21
C LYS A 148 -18.50 7.93 -13.64
N LYS A 149 -19.77 7.73 -13.25
CA LYS A 149 -20.62 8.77 -12.65
C LYS A 149 -20.06 9.40 -11.37
N ASN A 150 -19.27 8.63 -10.62
CA ASN A 150 -18.65 9.14 -9.38
C ASN A 150 -17.51 10.12 -9.66
N PHE A 151 -16.96 10.12 -10.87
CA PHE A 151 -15.81 10.94 -11.26
C PHE A 151 -16.19 12.14 -12.13
N ILE A 152 -17.50 12.42 -12.36
CA ILE A 152 -17.97 13.52 -13.21
C ILE A 152 -17.65 14.88 -12.57
N ASP A 153 -18.04 15.10 -11.30
CA ASP A 153 -17.93 16.38 -10.59
C ASP A 153 -16.90 16.29 -9.45
N VAL A 154 -15.67 15.87 -9.80
CA VAL A 154 -14.58 15.70 -8.84
C VAL A 154 -13.53 16.77 -9.02
N ASP A 155 -13.12 17.39 -7.92
CA ASP A 155 -12.07 18.41 -7.87
C ASP A 155 -10.69 17.79 -7.67
N ALA A 156 -10.61 16.68 -6.91
CA ALA A 156 -9.37 16.03 -6.57
C ALA A 156 -9.48 14.50 -6.44
N ILE A 157 -8.42 13.80 -6.83
CA ILE A 157 -8.31 12.34 -6.69
C ILE A 157 -7.01 11.99 -5.98
N ILE A 158 -7.12 11.16 -4.93
CA ILE A 158 -6.00 10.61 -4.17
C ILE A 158 -5.73 9.18 -4.67
N PHE A 159 -4.45 8.91 -4.99
CA PHE A 159 -3.99 7.59 -5.40
C PHE A 159 -3.08 6.97 -4.33
N PRO A 160 -3.59 5.98 -3.56
CA PRO A 160 -2.80 5.25 -2.59
C PRO A 160 -1.92 4.14 -3.20
N SER A 161 -2.05 3.89 -4.50
CA SER A 161 -1.24 2.89 -5.21
C SER A 161 -1.10 3.20 -6.70
N VAL A 162 0.01 2.73 -7.29
CA VAL A 162 0.21 2.81 -8.75
C VAL A 162 -0.89 2.05 -9.51
N LEU A 163 -1.39 0.94 -8.96
CA LEU A 163 -2.48 0.19 -9.60
C LEU A 163 -3.76 1.01 -9.68
N ALA A 164 -4.14 1.71 -8.61
CA ALA A 164 -5.30 2.60 -8.62
C ALA A 164 -5.15 3.71 -9.66
N ALA A 165 -3.98 4.36 -9.72
CA ALA A 165 -3.70 5.36 -10.73
C ALA A 165 -3.79 4.77 -12.15
N LYS A 166 -3.18 3.60 -12.39
CA LYS A 166 -3.24 2.90 -13.68
C LYS A 166 -4.68 2.61 -14.13
N ILE A 167 -5.50 2.10 -13.21
CA ILE A 167 -6.91 1.81 -13.52
C ILE A 167 -7.66 3.09 -13.84
N TYR A 168 -7.51 4.12 -13.00
CA TYR A 168 -8.18 5.40 -13.22
C TYR A 168 -7.87 5.99 -14.60
N PHE A 169 -6.59 6.13 -14.93
CA PHE A 169 -6.18 6.75 -16.21
C PHE A 169 -6.56 5.92 -17.43
N ASN A 170 -6.65 4.60 -17.31
CA ASN A 170 -7.03 3.72 -18.41
C ASN A 170 -8.56 3.59 -18.60
N GLN A 171 -9.35 3.69 -17.53
CA GLN A 171 -10.77 3.30 -17.55
C GLN A 171 -11.75 4.46 -17.25
N LEU A 172 -11.29 5.46 -16.50
CA LEU A 172 -12.19 6.45 -15.89
C LEU A 172 -11.82 7.90 -16.22
N HIS A 173 -10.58 8.15 -16.67
CA HIS A 173 -10.09 9.51 -16.88
C HIS A 173 -10.75 10.17 -18.09
N ASP A 174 -11.41 11.31 -17.84
CA ASP A 174 -11.89 12.20 -18.89
C ASP A 174 -10.80 13.23 -19.23
N ARG A 175 -10.24 13.14 -20.44
CA ARG A 175 -9.19 14.03 -20.95
C ARG A 175 -9.65 15.48 -21.13
N ASN A 176 -10.96 15.73 -21.21
CA ASN A 176 -11.51 17.08 -21.38
C ASN A 176 -11.57 17.85 -20.06
N LYS A 177 -11.34 17.20 -18.92
CA LYS A 177 -11.42 17.79 -17.58
C LYS A 177 -10.14 18.56 -17.24
N LYS A 178 -10.20 19.91 -17.30
CA LYS A 178 -8.99 20.76 -17.20
C LYS A 178 -8.50 21.06 -15.79
N ASN A 179 -9.34 21.00 -14.74
CA ASN A 179 -8.99 21.51 -13.41
C ASN A 179 -8.88 20.41 -12.33
N LEU A 180 -8.86 19.15 -12.73
CA LEU A 180 -8.77 18.03 -11.81
C LEU A 180 -7.37 17.89 -11.22
N LYS A 181 -7.26 17.88 -9.90
CA LYS A 181 -6.00 17.71 -9.19
C LYS A 181 -5.75 16.24 -8.84
N PHE A 182 -4.51 15.81 -8.98
CA PHE A 182 -4.09 14.44 -8.67
C PHE A 182 -3.13 14.45 -7.50
N PHE A 183 -3.36 13.59 -6.53
CA PHE A 183 -2.53 13.45 -5.34
C PHE A 183 -2.01 12.03 -5.23
N GLY A 184 -0.70 11.89 -5.08
CA GLY A 184 -0.06 10.60 -4.80
C GLY A 184 0.51 10.58 -3.39
N ILE A 185 0.45 9.42 -2.73
CA ILE A 185 0.97 9.25 -1.37
C ILE A 185 2.45 8.85 -1.34
N SER A 186 3.10 8.78 -2.49
CA SER A 186 4.53 8.48 -2.61
C SER A 186 5.10 8.96 -3.93
N GLU A 187 6.42 9.23 -3.96
CA GLU A 187 7.12 9.62 -5.18
C GLU A 187 6.96 8.60 -6.32
N ARG A 188 6.91 7.31 -6.02
CA ARG A 188 6.69 6.28 -7.04
C ARG A 188 5.35 6.44 -7.75
N ILE A 189 4.29 6.80 -7.03
CA ILE A 189 2.97 7.06 -7.61
C ILE A 189 3.01 8.35 -8.43
N ASN A 190 3.62 9.40 -7.90
CA ASN A 190 3.75 10.67 -8.60
C ASN A 190 4.55 10.53 -9.89
N ASN A 191 5.66 9.80 -9.87
CA ASN A 191 6.47 9.55 -11.07
C ASN A 191 5.68 8.79 -12.14
N PHE A 192 4.84 7.82 -11.73
CA PHE A 192 3.93 7.14 -12.68
C PHE A 192 2.94 8.12 -13.31
N ILE A 193 2.31 9.00 -12.52
CA ILE A 193 1.33 9.97 -13.01
C ILE A 193 2.01 11.05 -13.89
N LYS A 194 3.23 11.49 -13.53
CA LYS A 194 4.05 12.41 -14.34
C LYS A 194 4.38 11.80 -15.71
N ALA A 195 4.71 10.52 -15.75
CA ALA A 195 4.98 9.81 -17.02
C ALA A 195 3.77 9.75 -17.96
N LEU A 196 2.54 9.93 -17.43
CA LEU A 196 1.31 10.06 -18.21
C LEU A 196 1.01 11.50 -18.66
N GLY A 197 1.89 12.46 -18.35
CA GLY A 197 1.75 13.87 -18.75
C GLY A 197 0.94 14.74 -17.78
N HIS A 198 0.74 14.29 -16.54
CA HIS A 198 0.03 15.04 -15.50
C HIS A 198 0.96 15.57 -14.41
N ASN A 199 0.49 16.54 -13.63
CA ASN A 199 1.24 17.17 -12.54
C ASN A 199 0.64 16.75 -11.18
N PRO A 200 1.02 15.60 -10.62
CA PRO A 200 0.54 15.18 -9.30
C PRO A 200 1.25 15.92 -8.17
N ILE A 201 0.56 16.02 -7.05
CA ILE A 201 1.04 16.61 -5.81
C ILE A 201 1.32 15.48 -4.81
N LEU A 202 2.47 15.52 -4.15
CA LEU A 202 2.78 14.58 -3.07
C LEU A 202 2.08 15.06 -1.79
N ILE A 203 1.36 14.15 -1.13
CA ILE A 203 0.67 14.46 0.13
C ILE A 203 1.10 13.52 1.25
N ASN A 204 1.06 14.04 2.49
CA ASN A 204 1.13 13.21 3.68
C ASN A 204 -0.25 12.58 3.95
N TYR A 205 -0.47 11.39 3.43
CA TYR A 205 -1.76 10.68 3.55
C TYR A 205 -2.22 10.39 4.99
N PHE A 206 -1.28 10.45 5.95
CA PHE A 206 -1.54 10.22 7.37
C PHE A 206 -1.61 11.51 8.19
N SER A 207 -1.63 12.66 7.51
CA SER A 207 -1.88 13.95 8.15
C SER A 207 -3.24 13.94 8.87
N GLU A 208 -3.28 14.44 10.07
CA GLU A 208 -4.54 14.66 10.81
C GLU A 208 -5.42 15.71 10.13
N ASN A 209 -4.80 16.57 9.31
CA ASN A 209 -5.43 17.65 8.57
C ASN A 209 -5.47 17.41 7.06
N LEU A 210 -5.48 16.14 6.61
CA LEU A 210 -5.41 15.76 5.19
C LEU A 210 -6.33 16.57 4.27
N GLU A 211 -7.55 16.87 4.71
CA GLU A 211 -8.50 17.68 3.94
C GLU A 211 -8.06 19.13 3.78
N LEU A 212 -7.49 19.72 4.83
CA LEU A 212 -6.96 21.09 4.77
C LEU A 212 -5.75 21.13 3.86
N ASP A 213 -4.85 20.15 4.00
CA ASP A 213 -3.65 20.03 3.16
C ASP A 213 -4.02 19.93 1.66
N ILE A 214 -5.10 19.23 1.32
CA ILE A 214 -5.59 19.12 -0.06
C ILE A 214 -6.26 20.42 -0.53
N LYS A 215 -7.00 21.10 0.34
CA LYS A 215 -7.70 22.36 0.01
C LYS A 215 -6.77 23.48 -0.44
N GLU A 216 -5.53 23.49 0.04
CA GLU A 216 -4.53 24.50 -0.35
C GLU A 216 -4.17 24.46 -1.84
N PHE A 217 -4.46 23.34 -2.53
CA PHE A 217 -4.10 23.12 -3.93
C PHE A 217 -5.29 23.17 -4.90
N ILE A 218 -6.53 23.27 -4.40
CA ILE A 218 -7.76 23.31 -5.19
C ILE A 218 -8.32 24.73 -5.23
#